data_a882413726caf6f7dbe9f66bc2449d50
#
_entry.id   a882413726caf6f7dbe9f66bc2449d50
#
_cell.length_a   1.000
_cell.length_b   1.000
_cell.length_c   1.000
_cell.angle_alpha   90.00
_cell.angle_beta   90.00
_cell.angle_gamma   90.00
#
_symmetry.space_group_name_H-M   'P 1'
#
loop_
_entity.id
_entity.type
_entity.pdbx_description
1 polymer ?
#
loop_
_entity_poly.entity_id
_entity_poly.type
_entity_poly.pdbx_seq_one_letter_code
_entity_poly.pdbx_strand_id
1 'polypeptide(L)'
;MMTRLRVILLLSLATLCTPAFGANPAGPGTINYVEGGAKLAGQLLTPQSVGNATLETGQELTTGEGRAEMLLTPGVFLRLDNNSAVRMVSPSLTHTAVDLERGRAMVEVDDIHPQNDIQIVDRGVPTELLKPGLYELNATAWCSREERL
;
A
#
# COMPACT_ATOMS: atom_id res chain seq x y z
N MET A 1 -54.42 -29.65 -48.43
CA MET A 1 -54.86 -29.02 -47.19
C MET A 1 -53.58 -28.68 -46.40
N MET A 2 -53.14 -27.40 -46.45
CA MET A 2 -51.78 -27.03 -46.02
C MET A 2 -51.85 -26.50 -44.62
N THR A 3 -51.30 -27.23 -43.68
CA THR A 3 -51.13 -26.79 -42.28
C THR A 3 -49.85 -25.99 -42.13
N ARG A 4 -49.94 -24.71 -41.92
CA ARG A 4 -48.79 -23.83 -41.75
C ARG A 4 -48.23 -23.98 -40.32
N LEU A 5 -47.06 -24.65 -40.23
CA LEU A 5 -46.29 -24.72 -39.02
C LEU A 5 -45.57 -23.38 -38.77
N ARG A 6 -46.08 -22.59 -37.85
CA ARG A 6 -45.41 -21.36 -37.38
C ARG A 6 -44.33 -21.74 -36.38
N VAL A 7 -43.11 -21.78 -36.84
CA VAL A 7 -41.94 -21.87 -35.97
C VAL A 7 -41.74 -20.49 -35.33
N ILE A 8 -42.09 -20.36 -34.08
CA ILE A 8 -41.79 -19.20 -33.26
C ILE A 8 -40.35 -19.38 -32.77
N LEU A 9 -39.43 -18.65 -33.42
CA LEU A 9 -38.04 -18.56 -33.01
C LEU A 9 -37.97 -17.62 -31.78
N LEU A 10 -38.04 -18.22 -30.58
CA LEU A 10 -37.75 -17.48 -29.34
C LEU A 10 -36.24 -17.27 -29.26
N LEU A 11 -35.83 -16.07 -29.69
CA LEU A 11 -34.46 -15.56 -29.50
C LEU A 11 -34.32 -15.22 -28.00
N SER A 12 -33.84 -16.17 -27.20
CA SER A 12 -33.49 -15.94 -25.81
C SER A 12 -32.20 -15.08 -25.79
N LEU A 13 -32.37 -13.78 -25.57
CA LEU A 13 -31.31 -12.84 -25.32
C LEU A 13 -30.73 -13.17 -23.92
N ALA A 14 -29.77 -14.07 -23.88
CA ALA A 14 -28.99 -14.32 -22.68
C ALA A 14 -28.13 -13.09 -22.42
N THR A 15 -28.60 -12.22 -21.53
CA THR A 15 -27.79 -11.13 -20.97
C THR A 15 -26.66 -11.77 -20.19
N LEU A 16 -25.45 -11.79 -20.79
CA LEU A 16 -24.23 -12.11 -20.06
C LEU A 16 -24.02 -10.96 -19.04
N CYS A 17 -24.47 -11.20 -17.82
CA CYS A 17 -24.10 -10.37 -16.67
C CYS A 17 -22.62 -10.70 -16.38
N THR A 18 -21.69 -9.97 -16.99
CA THR A 18 -20.28 -10.03 -16.61
C THR A 18 -20.19 -9.50 -15.19
N PRO A 19 -19.65 -10.27 -14.21
CA PRO A 19 -19.36 -9.70 -12.92
C PRO A 19 -18.35 -8.56 -13.15
N ALA A 20 -18.76 -7.34 -12.87
CA ALA A 20 -17.83 -6.25 -12.74
C ALA A 20 -16.94 -6.62 -11.53
N PHE A 21 -15.71 -7.04 -11.78
CA PHE A 21 -14.68 -7.10 -10.75
C PHE A 21 -14.49 -5.66 -10.31
N GLY A 22 -15.22 -5.26 -9.28
CA GLY A 22 -15.01 -3.98 -8.62
C GLY A 22 -13.56 -3.95 -8.16
N ALA A 23 -12.78 -3.00 -8.67
CA ALA A 23 -11.48 -2.71 -8.10
C ALA A 23 -11.70 -2.46 -6.62
N ASN A 24 -10.99 -3.17 -5.75
CA ASN A 24 -11.03 -2.86 -4.32
C ASN A 24 -10.66 -1.38 -4.17
N PRO A 25 -11.43 -0.60 -3.42
CA PRO A 25 -11.08 0.79 -3.19
C PRO A 25 -9.69 0.81 -2.53
N ALA A 26 -8.78 1.65 -3.04
CA ALA A 26 -7.47 1.81 -2.46
C ALA A 26 -7.62 2.26 -1.00
N GLY A 27 -7.09 1.46 -0.09
CA GLY A 27 -7.07 1.72 1.35
C GLY A 27 -5.65 1.77 1.90
N PRO A 28 -5.50 1.98 3.21
CA PRO A 28 -4.19 1.96 3.86
C PRO A 28 -3.40 0.69 3.52
N GLY A 29 -2.12 0.84 3.20
CA GLY A 29 -1.24 -0.26 2.81
C GLY A 29 -1.27 -0.60 1.31
N THR A 30 -2.19 -0.04 0.51
CA THR A 30 -2.20 -0.30 -0.94
C THR A 30 -0.91 0.20 -1.59
N ILE A 31 -0.26 -0.69 -2.35
CA ILE A 31 0.96 -0.37 -3.09
C ILE A 31 0.61 0.52 -4.28
N ASN A 32 1.23 1.70 -4.32
CA ASN A 32 0.97 2.73 -5.34
C ASN A 32 2.08 2.84 -6.39
N TYR A 33 3.31 2.48 -6.03
CA TYR A 33 4.45 2.48 -6.94
C TYR A 33 5.47 1.42 -6.55
N VAL A 34 6.14 0.84 -7.56
CA VAL A 34 7.22 -0.14 -7.37
C VAL A 34 8.30 0.07 -8.43
N GLU A 35 9.54 0.12 -7.99
CA GLU A 35 10.74 0.14 -8.83
C GLU A 35 11.80 -0.80 -8.25
N GLY A 36 12.45 -1.58 -9.11
CA GLY A 36 13.53 -2.49 -8.71
C GLY A 36 13.09 -3.63 -7.80
N GLY A 37 13.92 -3.99 -6.83
CA GLY A 37 13.78 -5.19 -6.00
C GLY A 37 12.92 -4.99 -4.75
N ALA A 38 11.67 -4.53 -4.86
CA ALA A 38 10.77 -4.42 -3.72
C ALA A 38 10.01 -5.74 -3.46
N LYS A 39 9.78 -6.06 -2.17
CA LYS A 39 9.06 -7.27 -1.74
C LYS A 39 8.03 -6.93 -0.68
N LEU A 40 6.86 -7.56 -0.76
CA LEU A 40 5.81 -7.54 0.24
C LEU A 40 5.69 -8.93 0.85
N ALA A 41 5.82 -9.03 2.17
CA ALA A 41 5.80 -10.30 2.89
C ALA A 41 6.75 -11.38 2.24
N GLY A 42 7.92 -10.95 1.77
CA GLY A 42 8.90 -11.79 1.10
C GLY A 42 8.65 -12.08 -0.39
N GLN A 43 7.49 -11.72 -0.93
CA GLN A 43 7.15 -11.92 -2.34
C GLN A 43 7.55 -10.70 -3.17
N LEU A 44 8.21 -10.93 -4.31
CA LEU A 44 8.63 -9.86 -5.21
C LEU A 44 7.41 -9.11 -5.78
N LEU A 45 7.42 -7.81 -5.65
CA LEU A 45 6.44 -6.93 -6.27
C LEU A 45 6.81 -6.66 -7.73
N THR A 46 5.78 -6.53 -8.55
CA THR A 46 5.90 -6.22 -9.98
C THR A 46 5.01 -5.02 -10.31
N PRO A 47 5.11 -4.42 -11.50
CA PRO A 47 4.18 -3.36 -11.91
C PRO A 47 2.70 -3.75 -11.82
N GLN A 48 2.37 -5.04 -11.96
CA GLN A 48 1.01 -5.56 -11.81
C GLN A 48 0.54 -5.60 -10.36
N SER A 49 1.44 -5.48 -9.39
CA SER A 49 1.12 -5.39 -7.96
C SER A 49 0.56 -4.01 -7.58
N VAL A 50 0.84 -2.98 -8.39
CA VAL A 50 0.36 -1.62 -8.15
C VAL A 50 -1.17 -1.58 -8.21
N GLY A 51 -1.79 -1.02 -7.16
CA GLY A 51 -3.24 -0.99 -6.98
C GLY A 51 -3.89 -2.32 -6.59
N ASN A 52 -3.14 -3.44 -6.62
CA ASN A 52 -3.67 -4.79 -6.35
C ASN A 52 -3.06 -5.45 -5.11
N ALA A 53 -1.86 -5.05 -4.70
CA ALA A 53 -1.23 -5.56 -3.49
C ALA A 53 -1.43 -4.59 -2.32
N THR A 54 -1.68 -5.14 -1.14
CA THR A 54 -1.90 -4.37 0.07
C THR A 54 -1.03 -4.94 1.19
N LEU A 55 -0.36 -4.07 1.92
CA LEU A 55 0.42 -4.40 3.10
C LEU A 55 -0.51 -4.53 4.30
N GLU A 56 -0.71 -5.75 4.76
CA GLU A 56 -1.59 -6.08 5.88
C GLU A 56 -0.86 -5.96 7.24
N THR A 57 -1.63 -5.90 8.34
CA THR A 57 -1.08 -5.85 9.69
C THR A 57 -0.04 -6.94 9.93
N GLY A 58 1.12 -6.55 10.44
CA GLY A 58 2.25 -7.43 10.75
C GLY A 58 3.11 -7.82 9.54
N GLN A 59 2.67 -7.51 8.32
CA GLN A 59 3.48 -7.74 7.12
C GLN A 59 4.54 -6.64 6.94
N GLU A 60 5.58 -6.99 6.20
CA GLU A 60 6.72 -6.14 5.92
C GLU A 60 6.80 -5.82 4.42
N LEU A 61 7.02 -4.54 4.09
CA LEU A 61 7.42 -4.08 2.78
C LEU A 61 8.91 -3.75 2.82
N THR A 62 9.69 -4.42 1.98
CA THR A 62 11.14 -4.22 1.90
C THR A 62 11.56 -3.78 0.53
N THR A 63 12.62 -2.98 0.47
CA THR A 63 13.31 -2.62 -0.75
C THR A 63 14.77 -3.11 -0.70
N GLY A 64 15.28 -3.60 -1.84
CA GLY A 64 16.69 -3.74 -2.09
C GLY A 64 17.20 -2.54 -2.87
N GLU A 65 17.81 -2.78 -4.03
CA GLU A 65 18.09 -1.72 -5.01
C GLU A 65 16.77 -1.38 -5.72
N GLY A 66 16.03 -0.40 -5.18
CA GLY A 66 14.73 0.00 -5.70
C GLY A 66 13.95 0.83 -4.70
N ARG A 67 12.73 1.15 -5.05
CA ARG A 67 11.82 1.99 -4.26
C ARG A 67 10.42 1.42 -4.31
N ALA A 68 9.64 1.73 -3.27
CA ALA A 68 8.23 1.43 -3.26
C ALA A 68 7.45 2.60 -2.63
N GLU A 69 6.22 2.78 -3.07
CA GLU A 69 5.31 3.73 -2.46
C GLU A 69 4.02 3.03 -2.09
N MET A 70 3.49 3.36 -0.93
CA MET A 70 2.18 2.88 -0.49
C MET A 70 1.31 4.02 0.03
N LEU A 71 0.01 3.84 -0.09
CA LEU A 71 -0.99 4.73 0.47
C LEU A 71 -1.10 4.47 1.98
N LEU A 72 -1.01 5.51 2.80
CA LEU A 72 -1.33 5.44 4.24
C LEU A 72 -2.78 5.79 4.52
N THR A 73 -3.23 6.93 3.99
CA THR A 73 -4.64 7.34 3.90
C THR A 73 -4.81 8.16 2.61
N PRO A 74 -6.03 8.45 2.15
CA PRO A 74 -6.23 9.35 1.03
C PRO A 74 -5.47 10.68 1.25
N GLY A 75 -4.60 11.04 0.31
CA GLY A 75 -3.74 12.23 0.38
C GLY A 75 -2.46 12.05 1.21
N VAL A 76 -2.14 10.84 1.71
CA VAL A 76 -0.91 10.57 2.46
C VAL A 76 -0.20 9.35 1.92
N PHE A 77 1.02 9.54 1.42
CA PHE A 77 1.82 8.51 0.78
C PHE A 77 3.14 8.31 1.52
N LEU A 78 3.51 7.06 1.73
CA LEU A 78 4.83 6.70 2.24
C LEU A 78 5.67 6.13 1.10
N ARG A 79 6.81 6.76 0.86
CA ARG A 79 7.84 6.32 -0.10
C ARG A 79 9.00 5.71 0.65
N LEU A 80 9.27 4.45 0.36
CA LEU A 80 10.38 3.72 0.92
C LEU A 80 11.57 3.80 -0.05
N ASP A 81 12.70 4.31 0.42
CA ASP A 81 13.93 4.40 -0.38
C ASP A 81 14.62 3.02 -0.48
N ASN A 82 15.75 2.94 -1.18
CA ASN A 82 16.51 1.69 -1.31
C ASN A 82 16.98 1.16 0.07
N ASN A 83 17.17 -0.17 0.16
CA ASN A 83 17.67 -0.88 1.35
C ASN A 83 16.89 -0.53 2.64
N SER A 84 15.59 -0.38 2.53
CA SER A 84 14.70 0.04 3.61
C SER A 84 13.63 -1.02 3.89
N ALA A 85 13.03 -0.95 5.07
CA ALA A 85 11.97 -1.85 5.48
C ALA A 85 10.97 -1.13 6.38
N VAL A 86 9.69 -1.36 6.11
CA VAL A 86 8.58 -0.87 6.92
C VAL A 86 7.61 -2.01 7.21
N ARG A 87 7.08 -2.05 8.44
CA ARG A 87 6.06 -3.01 8.88
C ARG A 87 4.74 -2.28 9.11
N MET A 88 3.64 -2.87 8.64
CA MET A 88 2.31 -2.36 8.94
C MET A 88 1.92 -2.71 10.37
N VAL A 89 1.61 -1.71 11.17
CA VAL A 89 1.12 -1.86 12.54
C VAL A 89 -0.41 -1.82 12.54
N SER A 90 -0.99 -0.83 11.89
CA SER A 90 -2.45 -0.67 11.77
C SER A 90 -2.83 -0.04 10.43
N PRO A 91 -3.64 -0.71 9.60
CA PRO A 91 -4.13 -0.19 8.31
C PRO A 91 -5.54 0.43 8.43
N SER A 92 -5.89 1.00 9.55
CA SER A 92 -7.22 1.65 9.72
C SER A 92 -7.19 3.08 9.22
N LEU A 93 -8.21 3.51 8.47
CA LEU A 93 -8.34 4.91 8.01
C LEU A 93 -8.37 5.93 9.16
N THR A 94 -8.86 5.54 10.33
CA THR A 94 -8.90 6.40 11.52
C THR A 94 -7.67 6.27 12.42
N HIS A 95 -6.85 5.23 12.20
CA HIS A 95 -5.62 5.02 12.93
C HIS A 95 -4.66 4.21 12.05
N THR A 96 -3.90 4.89 11.22
CA THR A 96 -2.90 4.28 10.36
C THR A 96 -1.53 4.36 11.01
N ALA A 97 -0.90 3.22 11.27
CA ALA A 97 0.40 3.19 11.90
C ALA A 97 1.34 2.22 11.17
N VAL A 98 2.57 2.65 10.95
CA VAL A 98 3.65 1.83 10.39
C VAL A 98 4.92 1.98 11.22
N ASP A 99 5.74 0.94 11.24
CA ASP A 99 7.05 0.92 11.88
C ASP A 99 8.14 0.91 10.83
N LEU A 100 8.97 1.96 10.79
CA LEU A 100 10.16 2.03 9.95
C LEU A 100 11.29 1.24 10.62
N GLU A 101 11.45 -0.02 10.24
CA GLU A 101 12.40 -0.94 10.86
C GLU A 101 13.86 -0.65 10.49
N ARG A 102 14.09 -0.18 9.26
CA ARG A 102 15.42 0.24 8.79
C ARG A 102 15.36 1.11 7.55
N GLY A 103 16.44 1.84 7.31
CA GLY A 103 16.65 2.66 6.13
C GLY A 103 15.92 3.98 6.19
N ARG A 104 15.43 4.46 5.04
CA ARG A 104 14.83 5.78 4.90
C ARG A 104 13.44 5.68 4.32
N ALA A 105 12.57 6.50 4.85
CA ALA A 105 11.22 6.70 4.32
C ALA A 105 10.93 8.21 4.22
N MET A 106 10.12 8.56 3.23
CA MET A 106 9.59 9.89 3.04
C MET A 106 8.07 9.79 3.08
N VAL A 107 7.42 10.64 3.86
CA VAL A 107 5.96 10.72 3.90
C VAL A 107 5.54 12.06 3.33
N GLU A 108 4.78 12.01 2.25
CA GLU A 108 4.12 13.16 1.65
C GLU A 108 2.69 13.23 2.17
N VAL A 109 2.36 14.34 2.80
CA VAL A 109 1.03 14.63 3.33
C VAL A 109 0.47 15.81 2.55
N ASP A 110 -0.40 15.53 1.59
CA ASP A 110 -1.10 16.56 0.80
C ASP A 110 -2.30 17.10 1.57
N ASP A 111 -3.04 16.21 2.22
CA ASP A 111 -4.20 16.54 3.04
C ASP A 111 -4.28 15.59 4.23
N ILE A 112 -4.71 16.10 5.36
CA ILE A 112 -4.92 15.34 6.59
C ILE A 112 -6.22 15.78 7.26
N HIS A 113 -7.10 14.83 7.46
CA HIS A 113 -8.35 15.09 8.16
C HIS A 113 -8.17 14.95 9.67
N PRO A 114 -8.85 15.79 10.48
CA PRO A 114 -8.73 15.73 11.95
C PRO A 114 -9.07 14.39 12.59
N GLN A 115 -9.79 13.52 11.85
CA GLN A 115 -10.15 12.17 12.31
C GLN A 115 -9.08 11.13 12.00
N ASN A 116 -8.06 11.48 11.21
CA ASN A 116 -6.99 10.57 10.82
C ASN A 116 -5.84 10.69 11.82
N ASP A 117 -5.62 9.65 12.60
CA ASP A 117 -4.42 9.47 13.39
C ASP A 117 -3.41 8.68 12.54
N ILE A 118 -2.34 9.35 12.11
CA ILE A 118 -1.29 8.76 11.29
C ILE A 118 0.01 8.78 12.07
N GLN A 119 0.54 7.60 12.35
CA GLN A 119 1.74 7.42 13.15
C GLN A 119 2.82 6.66 12.37
N ILE A 120 4.03 7.22 12.39
CA ILE A 120 5.23 6.51 11.95
C ILE A 120 6.06 6.21 13.19
N VAL A 121 6.27 4.94 13.46
CA VAL A 121 7.17 4.50 14.53
C VAL A 121 8.58 4.37 13.95
N ASP A 122 9.56 5.00 14.58
CA ASP A 122 10.99 4.83 14.27
C ASP A 122 11.70 4.44 15.57
N ARG A 123 12.29 3.25 15.60
CA ARG A 123 13.01 2.73 16.79
C ARG A 123 12.18 2.78 18.07
N GLY A 124 10.90 2.46 17.96
CA GLY A 124 9.96 2.47 19.08
C GLY A 124 9.45 3.85 19.49
N VAL A 125 9.82 4.91 18.77
CA VAL A 125 9.33 6.27 19.01
C VAL A 125 8.24 6.61 17.99
N PRO A 126 6.99 6.77 18.40
CA PRO A 126 5.91 7.17 17.50
C PRO A 126 6.02 8.67 17.18
N THR A 127 5.91 8.98 15.90
CA THR A 127 5.78 10.35 15.38
C THR A 127 4.40 10.47 14.74
N GLU A 128 3.59 11.36 15.27
CA GLU A 128 2.26 11.67 14.73
C GLU A 128 2.37 12.76 13.66
N LEU A 129 1.72 12.54 12.50
CA LEU A 129 1.69 13.51 11.40
C LEU A 129 0.46 14.41 11.56
N LEU A 130 0.69 15.67 11.90
CA LEU A 130 -0.38 16.61 12.26
C LEU A 130 -0.69 17.66 11.17
N LYS A 131 0.16 17.79 10.17
CA LYS A 131 0.06 18.87 9.17
C LYS A 131 0.45 18.39 7.79
N PRO A 132 -0.10 19.00 6.73
CA PRO A 132 0.44 18.82 5.38
C PRO A 132 1.92 19.20 5.31
N GLY A 133 2.66 18.45 4.49
CA GLY A 133 4.09 18.65 4.30
C GLY A 133 4.82 17.39 3.89
N LEU A 134 6.13 17.50 3.81
CA LEU A 134 7.04 16.41 3.48
C LEU A 134 7.88 16.07 4.72
N TYR A 135 7.80 14.82 5.14
CA TYR A 135 8.48 14.29 6.32
C TYR A 135 9.52 13.26 5.89
N GLU A 136 10.76 13.44 6.31
CA GLU A 136 11.83 12.48 6.08
C GLU A 136 12.17 11.77 7.39
N LEU A 137 12.19 10.43 7.35
CA LEU A 137 12.50 9.56 8.47
C LEU A 137 13.70 8.67 8.12
N ASN A 138 14.57 8.44 9.09
CA ASN A 138 15.80 7.68 8.89
C ASN A 138 16.09 6.75 10.07
N ALA A 139 15.75 5.48 9.89
CA ALA A 139 16.02 4.41 10.84
C ALA A 139 17.34 3.68 10.49
N THR A 140 18.41 4.41 10.19
CA THR A 140 19.73 3.80 10.02
C THR A 140 20.20 3.23 11.36
N ALA A 141 20.59 1.95 11.35
CA ALA A 141 21.19 1.33 12.53
C ALA A 141 22.38 2.18 13.02
N TRP A 142 22.35 2.55 14.28
CA TRP A 142 23.54 3.06 14.95
C TRP A 142 24.59 1.96 14.89
N CYS A 143 25.63 2.17 14.10
CA CYS A 143 26.86 1.43 14.26
C CYS A 143 27.39 1.88 15.64
N SER A 144 27.15 1.07 16.68
CA SER A 144 27.84 1.24 17.95
C SER A 144 29.33 1.10 17.64
N ARG A 145 30.02 2.24 17.54
CA ARG A 145 31.48 2.26 17.56
C ARG A 145 31.87 1.79 18.96
N GLU A 146 32.14 0.51 19.07
CA GLU A 146 32.80 -0.04 20.23
C GLU A 146 34.19 0.59 20.28
N GLU A 147 34.34 1.65 21.06
CA GLU A 147 35.66 2.16 21.44
C GLU A 147 36.35 1.04 22.24
N ARG A 148 37.23 0.32 21.58
CA ARG A 148 38.25 -0.45 22.27
C ARG A 148 39.24 0.51 22.91
N LEU A 149 39.14 0.62 24.23
CA LEU A 149 40.21 1.10 25.08
C LEU A 149 41.31 0.03 25.19
#